data_99bca2c652f8fe884581febb19f46683
#
_entry.id   99bca2c652f8fe884581febb19f46683
#
_cell.length_a   1.000
_cell.length_b   1.000
_cell.length_c   1.000
_cell.angle_alpha   90.00
_cell.angle_beta   90.00
_cell.angle_gamma   90.00
#
_symmetry.space_group_name_H-M   'P 1'
#
loop_
_entity.id
_entity.type
_entity.pdbx_description
1 polymer ?
#
loop_
_entity_poly.entity_id
_entity_poly.type
_entity_poly.pdbx_seq_one_letter_code
_entity_poly.pdbx_strand_id
1 'polypeptide(L)'
;MPVTQTQTACGGAPTVVVERIGQVRSPDTTAPTDIAVSRDVEVAGWAVTPESERQGADVEVAVDSTPFAAAFGFDRPDVAAYLRAPAAQPSGFRAMIPAKALPPGQHKLTLRVQSRTRPCFYESQSIPIVVD
;
A
#
# COMPACT_ATOMS: atom_id res chain seq x y z
N MET A 1 -5.81 10.94 9.86
CA MET A 1 -6.12 11.68 8.63
C MET A 1 -5.61 10.91 7.42
N PRO A 2 -6.40 10.82 6.36
CA PRO A 2 -5.90 10.19 5.15
C PRO A 2 -4.73 10.98 4.55
N VAL A 3 -3.87 10.27 3.86
CA VAL A 3 -2.77 10.90 3.11
C VAL A 3 -3.37 11.69 1.95
N THR A 4 -2.87 12.91 1.72
CA THR A 4 -3.35 13.76 0.64
C THR A 4 -2.21 14.23 -0.23
N GLN A 5 -2.53 14.72 -1.44
CA GLN A 5 -1.53 15.23 -2.37
C GLN A 5 -0.91 16.55 -1.89
N THR A 6 -1.53 17.22 -0.94
CA THR A 6 -1.01 18.47 -0.40
C THR A 6 0.05 18.27 0.68
N GLN A 7 0.22 17.03 1.15
CA GLN A 7 1.24 16.73 2.15
C GLN A 7 2.61 16.58 1.50
N THR A 8 3.65 16.93 2.27
CA THR A 8 5.03 16.81 1.82
C THR A 8 5.50 15.37 1.98
N ALA A 9 6.35 14.92 1.05
CA ALA A 9 6.98 13.61 1.18
C ALA A 9 8.01 13.63 2.31
N CYS A 10 8.01 12.56 3.11
CA CYS A 10 9.07 12.32 4.09
C CYS A 10 10.35 11.86 3.39
N GLY A 11 11.50 12.10 4.01
CA GLY A 11 12.74 11.48 3.56
C GLY A 11 12.74 9.99 3.87
N GLY A 12 13.27 9.16 2.97
CA GLY A 12 13.30 7.70 3.12
C GLY A 12 12.08 7.02 2.54
N ALA A 13 12.03 5.71 2.68
CA ALA A 13 10.97 4.88 2.13
C ALA A 13 10.36 4.00 3.21
N PRO A 14 9.05 3.70 3.12
CA PRO A 14 8.41 2.77 4.05
C PRO A 14 8.79 1.33 3.68
N THR A 15 8.63 0.42 4.63
CA THR A 15 8.62 -1.01 4.31
C THR A 15 7.20 -1.41 4.04
N VAL A 16 6.92 -1.75 2.79
CA VAL A 16 5.58 -2.13 2.33
C VAL A 16 5.68 -3.44 1.59
N VAL A 17 4.83 -4.37 1.96
CA VAL A 17 4.68 -5.63 1.24
C VAL A 17 3.23 -5.74 0.79
N VAL A 18 3.02 -5.74 -0.52
CA VAL A 18 1.72 -6.03 -1.10
C VAL A 18 1.63 -7.53 -1.29
N GLU A 19 0.79 -8.17 -0.50
CA GLU A 19 0.68 -9.63 -0.51
C GLU A 19 -0.33 -10.13 -1.54
N ARG A 20 -1.25 -9.26 -1.96
CA ARG A 20 -2.28 -9.65 -2.91
C ARG A 20 -2.82 -8.44 -3.67
N ILE A 21 -3.02 -8.64 -4.97
CA ILE A 21 -3.79 -7.73 -5.83
C ILE A 21 -4.87 -8.58 -6.49
N GLY A 22 -6.11 -8.46 -6.02
CA GLY A 22 -7.19 -9.33 -6.47
C GLY A 22 -6.88 -10.79 -6.19
N GLN A 23 -6.76 -11.59 -7.25
CA GLN A 23 -6.45 -13.01 -7.13
C GLN A 23 -4.94 -13.31 -7.21
N VAL A 24 -4.13 -12.31 -7.53
CA VAL A 24 -2.68 -12.50 -7.68
C VAL A 24 -2.01 -12.33 -6.33
N ARG A 25 -1.28 -13.36 -5.91
CA ARG A 25 -0.50 -13.35 -4.66
C ARG A 25 0.95 -13.01 -4.96
N SER A 26 1.57 -12.27 -4.02
CA SER A 26 2.98 -11.89 -4.10
C SER A 26 3.32 -11.25 -5.45
N PRO A 27 2.65 -10.14 -5.83
CA PRO A 27 2.90 -9.52 -7.13
C PRO A 27 4.34 -9.05 -7.25
N ASP A 28 4.90 -9.18 -8.46
CA ASP A 28 6.26 -8.74 -8.76
C ASP A 28 6.31 -7.21 -8.79
N THR A 29 7.39 -6.64 -8.26
CA THR A 29 7.63 -5.20 -8.30
C THR A 29 8.53 -4.78 -9.46
N THR A 30 9.13 -5.74 -10.17
CA THR A 30 10.08 -5.45 -11.24
C THR A 30 9.51 -5.69 -12.64
N ALA A 31 8.45 -6.48 -12.75
CA ALA A 31 7.81 -6.77 -14.03
C ALA A 31 6.29 -6.62 -13.89
N PRO A 32 5.59 -6.21 -14.96
CA PRO A 32 4.13 -6.05 -14.89
C PRO A 32 3.42 -7.34 -14.52
N THR A 33 2.44 -7.23 -13.63
CA THR A 33 1.58 -8.34 -13.23
C THR A 33 0.25 -8.23 -13.97
N ASP A 34 -0.18 -9.32 -14.61
CA ASP A 34 -1.46 -9.35 -15.30
C ASP A 34 -2.60 -9.49 -14.30
N ILE A 35 -3.57 -8.58 -14.39
CA ILE A 35 -4.72 -8.55 -13.49
C ILE A 35 -5.99 -8.62 -14.34
N ALA A 36 -6.84 -9.58 -14.04
CA ALA A 36 -8.19 -9.63 -14.62
C ALA A 36 -9.13 -8.84 -13.72
N VAL A 37 -9.83 -7.86 -14.31
CA VAL A 37 -10.73 -6.99 -13.55
C VAL A 37 -12.14 -7.15 -14.08
N SER A 38 -13.02 -7.75 -13.28
CA SER A 38 -14.45 -7.87 -13.57
C SER A 38 -15.30 -7.16 -12.51
N ARG A 39 -14.69 -6.77 -11.41
CA ARG A 39 -15.33 -6.09 -10.28
C ARG A 39 -14.24 -5.38 -9.49
N ASP A 40 -14.61 -4.76 -8.38
CA ASP A 40 -13.64 -4.08 -7.52
C ASP A 40 -12.51 -5.04 -7.11
N VAL A 41 -11.30 -4.52 -7.05
CA VAL A 41 -10.09 -5.30 -6.78
C VAL A 41 -9.57 -4.96 -5.39
N GLU A 42 -9.37 -5.99 -4.57
CA GLU A 42 -8.77 -5.81 -3.25
C GLU A 42 -7.26 -5.83 -3.35
N VAL A 43 -6.62 -4.81 -2.76
CA VAL A 43 -5.16 -4.76 -2.57
C VAL A 43 -4.90 -4.88 -1.07
N ALA A 44 -4.12 -5.88 -0.68
CA ALA A 44 -3.88 -6.17 0.73
C ALA A 44 -2.42 -6.47 1.01
N GLY A 45 -2.00 -6.16 2.22
CA GLY A 45 -0.64 -6.42 2.68
C GLY A 45 -0.38 -5.76 4.02
N TRP A 46 0.85 -5.30 4.23
CA TRP A 46 1.21 -4.57 5.45
C TRP A 46 2.20 -3.46 5.13
N ALA A 47 2.24 -2.46 6.02
CA ALA A 47 3.08 -1.29 5.84
C ALA A 47 3.55 -0.74 7.17
N VAL A 48 4.84 -0.41 7.26
CA VAL A 48 5.43 0.28 8.42
C VAL A 48 6.30 1.42 7.92
N THR A 49 6.44 2.45 8.73
CA THR A 49 7.32 3.58 8.41
C THR A 49 8.73 3.28 8.88
N PRO A 50 9.76 3.95 8.31
CA PRO A 50 11.14 3.76 8.77
C PRO A 50 11.41 4.26 10.18
N GLU A 51 10.47 4.96 10.79
CA GLU A 51 10.60 5.51 12.13
C GLU A 51 10.43 4.40 13.18
N SER A 52 11.53 3.71 13.51
CA SER A 52 11.54 2.62 14.48
C SER A 52 10.65 1.45 14.09
N GLU A 53 10.44 1.24 12.80
CA GLU A 53 9.62 0.14 12.25
C GLU A 53 8.22 0.10 12.85
N ARG A 54 7.61 1.27 12.99
CA ARG A 54 6.24 1.40 13.47
C ARG A 54 5.27 1.44 12.30
N GLN A 55 4.01 1.04 12.56
CA GLN A 55 2.98 1.27 11.58
C GLN A 55 2.81 2.79 11.38
N GLY A 56 2.37 3.19 10.20
CA GLY A 56 2.01 4.58 9.94
C GLY A 56 0.70 4.96 10.60
N ALA A 57 0.30 6.21 10.40
CA ALA A 57 -0.98 6.69 10.90
C ALA A 57 -2.14 6.33 9.94
N ASP A 58 -1.83 6.25 8.64
CA ASP A 58 -2.83 5.99 7.61
C ASP A 58 -2.16 5.49 6.34
N VAL A 59 -2.91 4.78 5.50
CA VAL A 59 -2.40 4.21 4.25
C VAL A 59 -3.36 4.51 3.11
N GLU A 60 -2.80 4.90 1.96
CA GLU A 60 -3.52 5.03 0.69
C GLU A 60 -2.86 4.17 -0.37
N VAL A 61 -3.68 3.64 -1.28
CA VAL A 61 -3.20 3.03 -2.52
C VAL A 61 -3.51 4.00 -3.66
N ALA A 62 -2.47 4.44 -4.36
CA ALA A 62 -2.65 5.32 -5.51
C ALA A 62 -2.58 4.49 -6.79
N VAL A 63 -3.57 4.64 -7.65
CA VAL A 63 -3.59 4.07 -8.99
C VAL A 63 -3.29 5.20 -9.95
N ASP A 64 -2.12 5.18 -10.58
CA ASP A 64 -1.69 6.24 -11.51
C ASP A 64 -1.81 7.64 -10.89
N SER A 65 -1.55 7.78 -9.61
CA SER A 65 -1.66 9.02 -8.83
C SER A 65 -3.05 9.32 -8.27
N THR A 66 -4.07 8.54 -8.57
CA THR A 66 -5.40 8.70 -7.96
C THR A 66 -5.43 7.92 -6.64
N PRO A 67 -5.60 8.58 -5.49
CA PRO A 67 -5.55 7.91 -4.20
C PRO A 67 -6.86 7.24 -3.83
N PHE A 68 -6.75 6.07 -3.19
CA PHE A 68 -7.86 5.34 -2.61
C PHE A 68 -7.49 4.99 -1.17
N ALA A 69 -8.33 5.37 -0.23
CA ALA A 69 -8.08 5.11 1.19
C ALA A 69 -8.12 3.61 1.47
N ALA A 70 -7.20 3.16 2.31
CA ALA A 70 -7.17 1.76 2.76
C ALA A 70 -7.68 1.67 4.20
N ALA A 71 -8.35 0.56 4.52
CA ALA A 71 -8.55 0.19 5.91
C ALA A 71 -7.21 -0.28 6.45
N PHE A 72 -6.80 0.24 7.61
CA PHE A 72 -5.46 0.04 8.12
C PHE A 72 -5.48 -0.27 9.61
N GLY A 73 -4.47 -1.03 10.07
CA GLY A 73 -4.34 -1.39 11.47
C GLY A 73 -4.78 -2.82 11.76
N PHE A 74 -4.90 -3.67 10.74
CA PHE A 74 -5.21 -5.08 10.96
C PHE A 74 -4.07 -5.77 11.70
N ASP A 75 -4.44 -6.66 12.60
CA ASP A 75 -3.49 -7.34 13.47
C ASP A 75 -2.60 -8.31 12.69
N ARG A 76 -1.29 -8.09 12.76
CA ARG A 76 -0.30 -8.88 12.06
C ARG A 76 0.84 -9.28 13.03
N PRO A 77 0.58 -10.24 13.91
CA PRO A 77 1.63 -10.71 14.82
C PRO A 77 2.81 -11.34 14.08
N ASP A 78 2.58 -11.90 12.90
CA ASP A 78 3.63 -12.44 12.05
C ASP A 78 4.62 -11.33 11.59
N VAL A 79 4.10 -10.16 11.25
CA VAL A 79 4.93 -9.02 10.83
C VAL A 79 5.74 -8.49 12.02
N ALA A 80 5.11 -8.34 13.18
CA ALA A 80 5.81 -7.91 14.38
C ALA A 80 6.97 -8.85 14.73
N ALA A 81 6.75 -10.16 14.59
CA ALA A 81 7.79 -11.15 14.83
C ALA A 81 8.90 -11.08 13.79
N TYR A 82 8.52 -10.94 12.52
CA TYR A 82 9.47 -10.86 11.41
C TYR A 82 10.40 -9.66 11.55
N LEU A 83 9.84 -8.50 11.89
CA LEU A 83 10.62 -7.27 12.08
C LEU A 83 11.25 -7.15 13.46
N ARG A 84 10.88 -8.03 14.39
CA ARG A 84 11.27 -7.93 15.81
C ARG A 84 10.88 -6.57 16.38
N ALA A 85 9.67 -6.12 16.03
CA ALA A 85 9.15 -4.81 16.38
C ALA A 85 7.70 -4.95 16.82
N PRO A 86 7.41 -5.05 18.13
CA PRO A 86 6.02 -5.20 18.61
C PRO A 86 5.11 -4.07 18.16
N ALA A 87 5.64 -2.86 17.96
CA ALA A 87 4.86 -1.72 17.51
C ALA A 87 4.35 -1.89 16.07
N ALA A 88 4.91 -2.83 15.30
CA ALA A 88 4.49 -3.12 13.94
C ALA A 88 3.33 -4.12 13.85
N GLN A 89 2.79 -4.60 14.97
CA GLN A 89 1.72 -5.58 14.94
C GLN A 89 0.46 -5.08 14.25
N PRO A 90 -0.07 -3.86 14.49
CA PRO A 90 -1.25 -3.36 13.77
C PRO A 90 -0.85 -2.70 12.45
N SER A 91 -0.26 -3.46 11.54
CA SER A 91 0.30 -2.93 10.28
C SER A 91 -0.40 -3.40 9.01
N GLY A 92 -1.41 -4.28 9.12
CA GLY A 92 -2.12 -4.79 7.95
C GLY A 92 -3.01 -3.74 7.31
N PHE A 93 -3.13 -3.79 5.99
CA PHE A 93 -4.02 -2.89 5.26
C PHE A 93 -4.82 -3.65 4.20
N ARG A 94 -5.97 -3.08 3.83
CA ARG A 94 -6.80 -3.54 2.72
C ARG A 94 -7.43 -2.34 2.03
N ALA A 95 -7.32 -2.27 0.72
CA ALA A 95 -7.94 -1.23 -0.08
C ALA A 95 -8.79 -1.89 -1.17
N MET A 96 -9.98 -1.33 -1.42
CA MET A 96 -10.82 -1.76 -2.52
C MET A 96 -10.70 -0.74 -3.64
N ILE A 97 -10.17 -1.15 -4.76
CA ILE A 97 -10.01 -0.29 -5.93
C ILE A 97 -11.21 -0.54 -6.86
N PRO A 98 -12.03 0.47 -7.14
CA PRO A 98 -13.17 0.26 -8.02
C PRO A 98 -12.72 -0.10 -9.44
N ALA A 99 -13.47 -1.01 -10.08
CA ALA A 99 -13.14 -1.48 -11.41
C ALA A 99 -12.98 -0.34 -12.41
N LYS A 100 -13.75 0.73 -12.26
CA LYS A 100 -13.70 1.90 -13.16
C LYS A 100 -12.36 2.63 -13.09
N ALA A 101 -11.59 2.44 -12.02
CA ALA A 101 -10.26 3.03 -11.88
C ALA A 101 -9.18 2.19 -12.54
N LEU A 102 -9.53 1.00 -13.02
CA LEU A 102 -8.62 0.03 -13.62
C LEU A 102 -9.10 -0.36 -15.03
N PRO A 103 -9.21 0.60 -15.98
CA PRO A 103 -9.53 0.25 -17.36
C PRO A 103 -8.42 -0.60 -17.96
N PRO A 104 -8.69 -1.32 -19.06
CA PRO A 104 -7.66 -2.12 -19.72
C PRO A 104 -6.42 -1.30 -20.05
N GLY A 105 -5.23 -1.89 -19.86
CA GLY A 105 -3.96 -1.26 -20.14
C GLY A 105 -3.01 -1.27 -18.96
N GLN A 106 -1.96 -0.48 -19.04
CA GLN A 106 -0.91 -0.42 -18.03
C GLN A 106 -1.27 0.59 -16.94
N HIS A 107 -1.02 0.19 -15.69
CA HIS A 107 -1.23 1.04 -14.53
C HIS A 107 -0.09 0.83 -13.53
N LYS A 108 0.05 1.77 -12.60
CA LYS A 108 1.01 1.66 -11.50
C LYS A 108 0.27 1.81 -10.19
N LEU A 109 0.56 0.90 -9.25
CA LEU A 109 0.09 1.02 -7.87
C LEU A 109 1.24 1.53 -7.01
N THR A 110 0.95 2.54 -6.20
CA THR A 110 1.92 3.10 -5.25
C THR A 110 1.23 3.24 -3.91
N LEU A 111 1.90 2.85 -2.84
CA LEU A 111 1.35 3.02 -1.51
C LEU A 111 1.93 4.27 -0.87
N ARG A 112 1.07 5.02 -0.21
CA ARG A 112 1.44 6.19 0.58
C ARG A 112 1.08 5.93 2.02
N VAL A 113 2.08 6.08 2.90
CA VAL A 113 1.93 5.79 4.32
C VAL A 113 2.19 7.08 5.09
N GLN A 114 1.17 7.56 5.78
CA GLN A 114 1.27 8.77 6.61
C GLN A 114 2.22 8.50 7.78
N SER A 115 3.17 9.40 8.01
CA SER A 115 3.99 9.35 9.21
C SER A 115 3.11 9.57 10.45
N ARG A 116 3.38 8.81 11.51
CA ARG A 116 2.66 8.97 12.77
C ARG A 116 3.15 10.19 13.57
N THR A 117 4.39 10.61 13.34
CA THR A 117 5.06 11.62 14.17
C THR A 117 5.32 12.94 13.45
N ARG A 118 5.24 12.98 12.12
CA ARG A 118 5.53 14.15 11.31
C ARG A 118 4.42 14.42 10.30
N PRO A 119 4.21 15.66 9.87
CA PRO A 119 3.18 16.00 8.89
C PRO A 119 3.65 15.70 7.45
N CYS A 120 4.05 14.48 7.19
CA CYS A 120 4.52 14.05 5.88
C CYS A 120 4.11 12.60 5.64
N PHE A 121 4.25 12.15 4.40
CA PHE A 121 3.96 10.76 4.04
C PHE A 121 5.19 10.11 3.39
N TYR A 122 5.26 8.78 3.51
CA TYR A 122 6.24 7.96 2.81
C TYR A 122 5.57 7.32 1.60
N GLU A 123 6.30 7.21 0.50
CA GLU A 123 5.78 6.61 -0.72
C GLU A 123 6.62 5.38 -1.07
N SER A 124 5.93 4.27 -1.35
CA SER A 124 6.57 3.03 -1.74
C SER A 124 7.04 3.07 -3.19
N GLN A 125 7.85 2.07 -3.56
CA GLN A 125 8.14 1.80 -4.96
C GLN A 125 6.85 1.44 -5.70
N SER A 126 6.73 1.87 -6.95
CA SER A 126 5.56 1.55 -7.78
C SER A 126 5.55 0.08 -8.17
N ILE A 127 4.34 -0.49 -8.20
CA ILE A 127 4.11 -1.86 -8.65
C ILE A 127 3.42 -1.78 -10.01
N PRO A 128 4.07 -2.21 -11.10
CA PRO A 128 3.44 -2.18 -12.41
C PRO A 128 2.41 -3.29 -12.56
N ILE A 129 1.27 -2.96 -13.14
CA ILE A 129 0.23 -3.94 -13.46
C ILE A 129 -0.29 -3.71 -14.88
N VAL A 130 -0.81 -4.78 -15.47
CA VAL A 130 -1.49 -4.73 -16.78
C VAL A 130 -2.89 -5.30 -16.58
N VAL A 131 -3.89 -4.51 -16.92
CA VAL A 131 -5.29 -4.94 -16.85
C VAL A 131 -5.72 -5.42 -18.23
N ASP A 132 -6.26 -6.63 -18.26
CA ASP A 132 -6.71 -7.28 -19.49
C ASP A 132 -8.03 -6.70 -20.01
#